data_af65321478054e74c872ff9cd0ca5ea5
#
_entry.id   af65321478054e74c872ff9cd0ca5ea5
#
_cell.length_a   1.000
_cell.length_b   1.000
_cell.length_c   1.000
_cell.angle_alpha   90.00
_cell.angle_beta   90.00
_cell.angle_gamma   90.00
#
_symmetry.space_group_name_H-M   'P 1'
#
loop_
_entity.id
_entity.type
_entity.pdbx_description
1 polymer ?
#
loop_
_entity_poly.entity_id
_entity_poly.type
_entity_poly.pdbx_seq_one_letter_code
_entity_poly.pdbx_strand_id
1 'polypeptide(L)'
;LISMTYGVFYLLGSRVLFAGEGAYRKKWALPAFLLCTEVLVLFGDYSYYTVENFMIARSRQGKAALGSILIPMIFFLLLTLLRKIQEEQKITVGFWVLLGSVMTACCLASTMGALLACMLVGTAGLCGAVSYRKWKLILPLIGCCIPCIVYAGMYLLLG
;
A
#
# COMPACT_ATOMS: atom_id res chain seq x y z
N LEU A 1 10.89 12.44 1.31
CA LEU A 1 10.21 11.46 0.46
C LEU A 1 11.05 10.21 0.28
N ILE A 2 12.27 10.30 -0.26
CA ILE A 2 13.17 9.16 -0.58
C ILE A 2 13.38 8.25 0.63
N SER A 3 13.75 8.77 1.79
CA SER A 3 13.91 7.99 3.03
C SER A 3 12.65 7.20 3.40
N MET A 4 11.47 7.83 3.27
CA MET A 4 10.19 7.16 3.55
C MET A 4 9.90 6.05 2.54
N THR A 5 10.22 6.27 1.27
CA THR A 5 10.07 5.26 0.22
C THR A 5 10.87 4.00 0.55
N TYR A 6 12.16 4.16 0.87
CA TYR A 6 13.00 3.02 1.26
C TYR A 6 12.52 2.35 2.55
N GLY A 7 12.02 3.11 3.52
CA GLY A 7 11.39 2.56 4.72
C GLY A 7 10.19 1.67 4.41
N VAL A 8 9.30 2.10 3.50
CA VAL A 8 8.14 1.31 3.09
C VAL A 8 8.54 0.07 2.30
N PHE A 9 9.52 0.18 1.37
CA PHE A 9 10.04 -0.98 0.65
C PHE A 9 10.74 -1.98 1.57
N TYR A 10 11.47 -1.50 2.58
CA TYR A 10 12.05 -2.37 3.62
C TYR A 10 10.95 -3.15 4.36
N LEU A 11 9.90 -2.47 4.81
CA LEU A 11 8.77 -3.11 5.50
C LEU A 11 8.07 -4.12 4.60
N LEU A 12 7.80 -3.75 3.35
CA LEU A 12 7.17 -4.63 2.37
C LEU A 12 8.04 -5.86 2.07
N GLY A 13 9.32 -5.64 1.75
CA GLY A 13 10.28 -6.70 1.49
C GLY A 13 10.45 -7.65 2.67
N SER A 14 10.50 -7.12 3.89
CA SER A 14 10.56 -7.95 5.09
C SER A 14 9.34 -8.86 5.22
N ARG A 15 8.15 -8.34 4.92
CA ARG A 15 6.90 -9.11 4.97
C ARG A 15 6.82 -10.19 3.89
N VAL A 16 7.24 -9.87 2.68
CA VAL A 16 7.19 -10.81 1.54
C VAL A 16 8.26 -11.91 1.69
N LEU A 17 9.50 -11.53 2.01
CA LEU A 17 10.64 -12.45 2.01
C LEU A 17 10.71 -13.35 3.24
N PHE A 18 10.26 -12.85 4.42
CA PHE A 18 10.26 -13.63 5.66
C PHE A 18 8.92 -14.32 5.96
N ALA A 19 8.10 -14.51 4.94
CA ALA A 19 6.78 -15.15 5.06
C ALA A 19 6.81 -16.68 5.28
N GLY A 20 7.95 -17.35 5.13
CA GLY A 20 8.04 -18.81 5.17
C GLY A 20 9.01 -19.34 6.23
N GLU A 21 8.81 -20.60 6.62
CA GLU A 21 9.75 -21.35 7.44
C GLU A 21 11.08 -21.51 6.68
N GLY A 22 12.12 -20.89 7.14
CA GLY A 22 13.43 -20.90 6.51
C GLY A 22 14.18 -19.57 6.57
N ALA A 23 13.85 -18.73 7.55
CA ALA A 23 14.42 -17.40 7.76
C ALA A 23 15.97 -17.38 7.76
N TYR A 24 16.62 -18.47 8.13
CA TYR A 24 18.10 -18.55 8.19
C TYR A 24 18.78 -18.50 6.81
N ARG A 25 18.11 -18.98 5.76
CA ARG A 25 18.69 -19.04 4.40
C ARG A 25 18.57 -17.72 3.65
N LYS A 26 17.83 -16.73 4.19
CA LYS A 26 17.44 -15.50 3.49
C LYS A 26 18.11 -14.22 4.02
N LYS A 27 19.22 -14.29 4.76
CA LYS A 27 19.92 -13.10 5.29
C LYS A 27 20.26 -12.06 4.20
N TRP A 28 20.58 -12.52 3.00
CA TRP A 28 20.91 -11.69 1.84
C TRP A 28 19.71 -11.30 0.98
N ALA A 29 18.53 -11.90 1.19
CA ALA A 29 17.37 -11.66 0.35
C ALA A 29 16.84 -10.24 0.50
N LEU A 30 16.79 -9.70 1.72
CA LEU A 30 16.31 -8.35 1.96
C LEU A 30 17.27 -7.27 1.42
N PRO A 31 18.59 -7.32 1.69
CA PRO A 31 19.53 -6.41 1.03
C PRO A 31 19.51 -6.52 -0.50
N ALA A 32 19.43 -7.74 -1.05
CA ALA A 32 19.32 -7.94 -2.49
C ALA A 32 18.04 -7.35 -3.07
N PHE A 33 16.90 -7.51 -2.39
CA PHE A 33 15.63 -6.90 -2.78
C PHE A 33 15.73 -5.38 -2.81
N LEU A 34 16.29 -4.76 -1.77
CA LEU A 34 16.48 -3.31 -1.70
C LEU A 34 17.43 -2.82 -2.79
N LEU A 35 18.53 -3.55 -3.03
CA LEU A 35 19.48 -3.21 -4.08
C LEU A 35 18.85 -3.32 -5.47
N CYS A 36 18.06 -4.36 -5.74
CA CYS A 36 17.29 -4.48 -6.99
C CYS A 36 16.30 -3.33 -7.15
N THR A 37 15.60 -2.94 -6.07
CA THR A 37 14.68 -1.81 -6.07
C THR A 37 15.41 -0.52 -6.40
N GLU A 38 16.59 -0.30 -5.80
CA GLU A 38 17.41 0.87 -6.07
C GLU A 38 17.91 0.92 -7.50
N VAL A 39 18.38 -0.19 -8.04
CA VAL A 39 18.79 -0.31 -9.45
C VAL A 39 17.61 0.01 -10.38
N LEU A 40 16.42 -0.52 -10.11
CA LEU A 40 15.22 -0.21 -10.89
C LEU A 40 14.86 1.27 -10.81
N VAL A 41 14.95 1.90 -9.64
CA VAL A 41 14.69 3.33 -9.46
C VAL A 41 15.70 4.18 -10.22
N LEU A 42 16.99 3.81 -10.21
CA LEU A 42 18.04 4.58 -10.89
C LEU A 42 18.02 4.41 -12.41
N PHE A 43 17.71 3.21 -12.90
CA PHE A 43 17.78 2.88 -14.33
C PHE A 43 16.41 2.74 -15.00
N GLY A 44 15.32 2.83 -14.26
CA GLY A 44 13.94 2.76 -14.78
C GLY A 44 13.46 4.04 -15.47
N ASP A 45 14.30 5.06 -15.58
CA ASP A 45 13.97 6.40 -16.11
C ASP A 45 13.96 6.47 -17.65
N TYR A 46 13.27 5.51 -18.27
CA TYR A 46 13.13 5.50 -19.75
C TYR A 46 12.01 6.42 -20.27
N SER A 47 11.18 6.98 -19.39
CA SER A 47 10.04 7.82 -19.78
C SER A 47 9.76 8.89 -18.73
N TYR A 48 9.34 10.07 -19.18
CA TYR A 48 8.88 11.16 -18.31
C TYR A 48 7.68 10.79 -17.41
N TYR A 49 7.04 9.66 -17.64
CA TYR A 49 5.83 9.20 -16.93
C TYR A 49 6.08 8.02 -16.00
N THR A 50 7.33 7.58 -15.82
CA THR A 50 7.65 6.48 -14.89
C THR A 50 7.58 6.94 -13.44
N VAL A 51 7.25 6.01 -12.53
CA VAL A 51 7.19 6.27 -11.08
C VAL A 51 8.56 6.72 -10.56
N GLU A 52 9.63 6.17 -11.11
CA GLU A 52 11.03 6.45 -10.79
C GLU A 52 11.39 7.89 -11.09
N ASN A 53 11.04 8.39 -12.29
CA ASN A 53 11.25 9.77 -12.67
C ASN A 53 10.44 10.73 -11.78
N PHE A 54 9.18 10.40 -11.48
CA PHE A 54 8.38 11.18 -10.54
C PHE A 54 9.00 11.21 -9.14
N MET A 55 9.61 10.11 -8.69
CA MET A 55 10.25 10.05 -7.39
C MET A 55 11.50 10.95 -7.33
N ILE A 56 12.34 10.93 -8.36
CA ILE A 56 13.61 11.66 -8.37
C ILE A 56 13.40 13.12 -8.81
N ALA A 57 12.81 13.35 -9.97
CA ALA A 57 12.70 14.67 -10.57
C ALA A 57 11.55 15.51 -10.03
N ARG A 58 10.46 14.88 -9.58
CA ARG A 58 9.22 15.53 -9.16
C ARG A 58 8.77 15.11 -7.75
N SER A 59 9.72 14.91 -6.85
CA SER A 59 9.50 14.44 -5.48
C SER A 59 8.51 15.28 -4.65
N ARG A 60 8.25 16.53 -5.05
CA ARG A 60 7.27 17.42 -4.39
C ARG A 60 5.84 17.25 -4.88
N GLN A 61 5.61 16.44 -5.91
CA GLN A 61 4.26 16.19 -6.41
C GLN A 61 3.58 15.07 -5.63
N GLY A 62 2.30 15.24 -5.32
CA GLY A 62 1.49 14.23 -4.62
C GLY A 62 1.46 12.86 -5.36
N LYS A 63 1.53 12.89 -6.70
CA LYS A 63 1.60 11.67 -7.52
C LYS A 63 2.83 10.81 -7.26
N ALA A 64 4.00 11.45 -7.00
CA ALA A 64 5.22 10.75 -6.64
C ALA A 64 5.08 10.06 -5.26
N ALA A 65 4.53 10.76 -4.28
CA ALA A 65 4.25 10.19 -2.97
C ALA A 65 3.23 9.05 -3.05
N LEU A 66 2.21 9.18 -3.92
CA LEU A 66 1.23 8.14 -4.16
C LEU A 66 1.89 6.84 -4.64
N GLY A 67 2.65 6.90 -5.73
CA GLY A 67 3.26 5.72 -6.34
C GLY A 67 4.35 5.08 -5.50
N SER A 68 5.22 5.90 -4.89
CA SER A 68 6.41 5.40 -4.19
C SER A 68 6.20 5.06 -2.72
N ILE A 69 5.20 5.64 -2.05
CA ILE A 69 4.97 5.44 -0.62
C ILE A 69 3.59 4.85 -0.35
N LEU A 70 2.52 5.52 -0.81
CA LEU A 70 1.16 5.19 -0.38
C LEU A 70 0.70 3.85 -0.93
N ILE A 71 0.92 3.56 -2.21
CA ILE A 71 0.54 2.29 -2.81
C ILE A 71 1.32 1.10 -2.21
N PRO A 72 2.66 1.12 -2.11
CA PRO A 72 3.41 0.08 -1.40
C PRO A 72 3.00 -0.08 0.06
N MET A 73 2.64 1.01 0.75
CA MET A 73 2.15 0.95 2.12
C MET A 73 0.78 0.26 2.22
N ILE A 74 -0.14 0.49 1.27
CA ILE A 74 -1.40 -0.26 1.19
C ILE A 74 -1.12 -1.75 1.01
N PHE A 75 -0.23 -2.14 0.09
CA PHE A 75 0.16 -3.54 -0.09
C PHE A 75 0.72 -4.15 1.19
N PHE A 76 1.61 -3.45 1.90
CA PHE A 76 2.14 -3.91 3.18
C PHE A 76 1.02 -4.14 4.22
N LEU A 77 0.07 -3.21 4.32
CA LEU A 77 -1.06 -3.33 5.25
C LEU A 77 -1.98 -4.48 4.85
N LEU A 78 -2.30 -4.63 3.56
CA LEU A 78 -3.12 -5.74 3.07
C LEU A 78 -2.47 -7.11 3.31
N LEU A 79 -1.17 -7.26 3.05
CA LEU A 79 -0.43 -8.48 3.36
C LEU A 79 -0.41 -8.77 4.86
N THR A 80 -0.27 -7.73 5.69
CA THR A 80 -0.33 -7.86 7.14
C THR A 80 -1.73 -8.28 7.60
N LEU A 81 -2.78 -7.73 6.99
CA LEU A 81 -4.16 -8.10 7.26
C LEU A 81 -4.41 -9.57 6.93
N LEU A 82 -4.05 -10.01 5.72
CA LEU A 82 -4.24 -11.39 5.29
C LEU A 82 -3.53 -12.39 6.20
N ARG A 83 -2.30 -12.08 6.64
CA ARG A 83 -1.58 -12.91 7.61
C ARG A 83 -2.28 -13.00 8.95
N LYS A 84 -2.70 -11.85 9.51
CA LYS A 84 -3.43 -11.84 10.77
C LYS A 84 -4.73 -12.65 10.71
N ILE A 85 -5.40 -12.63 9.55
CA ILE A 85 -6.59 -13.44 9.31
C ILE A 85 -6.23 -14.92 9.30
N GLN A 86 -5.14 -15.28 8.62
CA GLN A 86 -4.65 -16.66 8.51
C GLN A 86 -4.21 -17.21 9.87
N GLU A 87 -3.52 -16.40 10.68
CA GLU A 87 -3.05 -16.76 12.03
C GLU A 87 -4.13 -16.61 13.12
N GLU A 88 -5.36 -16.27 12.73
CA GLU A 88 -6.50 -16.02 13.64
C GLU A 88 -6.23 -14.95 14.72
N GLN A 89 -5.29 -14.08 14.48
CA GLN A 89 -4.93 -13.01 15.41
C GLN A 89 -5.98 -11.91 15.42
N LYS A 90 -6.19 -11.30 16.58
CA LYS A 90 -7.06 -10.13 16.72
C LYS A 90 -6.46 -8.93 16.00
N ILE A 91 -7.23 -8.31 15.13
CA ILE A 91 -6.83 -7.09 14.43
C ILE A 91 -7.05 -5.91 15.40
N THR A 92 -5.98 -5.19 15.69
CA THR A 92 -6.00 -4.04 16.61
C THR A 92 -6.71 -2.85 15.95
N VAL A 93 -7.43 -2.05 16.75
CA VAL A 93 -8.07 -0.81 16.27
C VAL A 93 -7.05 0.12 15.60
N GLY A 94 -5.84 0.22 16.14
CA GLY A 94 -4.76 1.00 15.54
C GLY A 94 -4.42 0.62 14.10
N PHE A 95 -4.58 -0.65 13.72
CA PHE A 95 -4.41 -1.09 12.34
C PHE A 95 -5.44 -0.46 11.40
N TRP A 96 -6.72 -0.42 11.82
CA TRP A 96 -7.79 0.18 11.03
C TRP A 96 -7.63 1.69 10.90
N VAL A 97 -7.21 2.36 11.98
CA VAL A 97 -6.89 3.80 11.95
C VAL A 97 -5.73 4.07 10.98
N LEU A 98 -4.69 3.25 11.01
CA LEU A 98 -3.56 3.39 10.09
C LEU A 98 -3.99 3.18 8.63
N LEU A 99 -4.77 2.14 8.35
CA LEU A 99 -5.30 1.89 6.99
C LEU A 99 -6.17 3.05 6.52
N GLY A 100 -7.09 3.54 7.36
CA GLY A 100 -7.94 4.69 7.04
C GLY A 100 -7.14 5.96 6.79
N SER A 101 -6.07 6.23 7.56
CA SER A 101 -5.20 7.39 7.34
C SER A 101 -4.43 7.32 6.02
N VAL A 102 -3.95 6.13 5.63
CA VAL A 102 -3.29 5.92 4.33
C VAL A 102 -4.30 6.10 3.19
N MET A 103 -5.53 5.59 3.33
CA MET A 103 -6.60 5.80 2.34
C MET A 103 -6.93 7.30 2.17
N THR A 104 -7.06 8.04 3.27
CA THR A 104 -7.26 9.50 3.24
C THR A 104 -6.10 10.22 2.55
N ALA A 105 -4.85 9.83 2.84
CA ALA A 105 -3.68 10.38 2.19
C ALA A 105 -3.68 10.13 0.67
N CYS A 106 -4.14 8.96 0.22
CA CYS A 106 -4.29 8.66 -1.21
C CYS A 106 -5.31 9.61 -1.89
N CYS A 107 -6.42 9.92 -1.21
CA CYS A 107 -7.41 10.86 -1.71
C CYS A 107 -6.82 12.27 -1.88
N LEU A 108 -6.03 12.72 -0.90
CA LEU A 108 -5.38 14.03 -0.94
C LEU A 108 -4.26 14.11 -1.98
N ALA A 109 -3.61 12.99 -2.27
CA ALA A 109 -2.54 12.94 -3.24
C ALA A 109 -3.04 13.05 -4.69
N SER A 110 -4.16 12.39 -5.02
CA SER A 110 -4.73 12.40 -6.37
C SER A 110 -6.13 11.76 -6.38
N THR A 111 -7.03 12.28 -7.23
CA THR A 111 -8.34 11.65 -7.49
C THR A 111 -8.21 10.23 -8.02
N MET A 112 -7.26 9.98 -8.93
CA MET A 112 -6.94 8.64 -9.40
C MET A 112 -6.38 7.75 -8.29
N GLY A 113 -5.63 8.34 -7.34
CA GLY A 113 -5.13 7.63 -6.16
C GLY A 113 -6.24 7.12 -5.26
N ALA A 114 -7.29 7.92 -5.05
CA ALA A 114 -8.46 7.50 -4.29
C ALA A 114 -9.15 6.28 -4.91
N LEU A 115 -9.37 6.31 -6.24
CA LEU A 115 -10.01 5.21 -6.97
C LEU A 115 -9.15 3.94 -6.92
N LEU A 116 -7.85 4.06 -7.19
CA LEU A 116 -6.91 2.94 -7.16
C LEU A 116 -6.83 2.31 -5.76
N ALA A 117 -6.75 3.13 -4.71
CA ALA A 117 -6.71 2.65 -3.33
C ALA A 117 -7.99 1.90 -2.94
N CYS A 118 -9.17 2.41 -3.32
CA CYS A 118 -10.45 1.74 -3.11
C CYS A 118 -10.53 0.40 -3.84
N MET A 119 -10.06 0.35 -5.09
CA MET A 119 -10.02 -0.90 -5.87
C MET A 119 -9.11 -1.93 -5.23
N LEU A 120 -7.90 -1.53 -4.80
CA LEU A 120 -6.95 -2.44 -4.15
C LEU A 120 -7.50 -3.00 -2.82
N VAL A 121 -8.02 -2.12 -1.96
CA VAL A 121 -8.56 -2.52 -0.66
C VAL A 121 -9.85 -3.33 -0.83
N GLY A 122 -10.71 -2.94 -1.78
CA GLY A 122 -11.94 -3.66 -2.09
C GLY A 122 -11.68 -5.06 -2.63
N THR A 123 -10.82 -5.20 -3.63
CA THR A 123 -10.49 -6.52 -4.23
C THR A 123 -9.79 -7.42 -3.22
N ALA A 124 -8.78 -6.94 -2.50
CA ALA A 124 -8.07 -7.73 -1.50
C ALA A 124 -8.97 -8.08 -0.31
N GLY A 125 -9.86 -7.17 0.11
CA GLY A 125 -10.85 -7.41 1.15
C GLY A 125 -11.86 -8.47 0.76
N LEU A 126 -12.40 -8.41 -0.45
CA LEU A 126 -13.32 -9.42 -0.98
C LEU A 126 -12.63 -10.78 -1.12
N CYS A 127 -11.44 -10.83 -1.72
CA CYS A 127 -10.67 -12.07 -1.83
C CYS A 127 -10.39 -12.68 -0.44
N GLY A 128 -9.98 -11.86 0.53
CA GLY A 128 -9.75 -12.30 1.90
C GLY A 128 -11.03 -12.79 2.60
N ALA A 129 -12.15 -12.06 2.46
CA ALA A 129 -13.42 -12.45 3.06
C ALA A 129 -13.96 -13.76 2.50
N VAL A 130 -13.86 -13.96 1.18
CA VAL A 130 -14.30 -15.18 0.49
C VAL A 130 -13.38 -16.35 0.84
N SER A 131 -12.06 -16.18 0.76
CA SER A 131 -11.08 -17.24 0.98
C SER A 131 -11.10 -17.77 2.43
N TYR A 132 -11.25 -16.87 3.41
CA TYR A 132 -11.24 -17.23 4.84
C TYR A 132 -12.64 -17.29 5.46
N ARG A 133 -13.72 -17.10 4.67
CA ARG A 133 -15.13 -17.08 5.14
C ARG A 133 -15.40 -16.12 6.31
N LYS A 134 -14.60 -15.08 6.48
CA LYS A 134 -14.72 -14.08 7.57
C LYS A 134 -15.40 -12.80 7.09
N TRP A 135 -16.69 -12.86 6.79
CA TRP A 135 -17.50 -11.74 6.27
C TRP A 135 -17.52 -10.49 7.18
N LYS A 136 -17.28 -10.68 8.48
CA LYS A 136 -17.22 -9.56 9.45
C LYS A 136 -16.10 -8.55 9.16
N LEU A 137 -15.10 -8.93 8.34
CA LEU A 137 -13.99 -8.04 7.95
C LEU A 137 -14.41 -6.99 6.92
N ILE A 138 -15.49 -7.23 6.18
CA ILE A 138 -15.96 -6.31 5.14
C ILE A 138 -16.42 -4.99 5.76
N LEU A 139 -17.07 -5.03 6.92
CA LEU A 139 -17.59 -3.84 7.57
C LEU A 139 -16.51 -2.79 7.90
N PRO A 140 -15.41 -3.13 8.61
CA PRO A 140 -14.34 -2.16 8.86
C PRO A 140 -13.57 -1.74 7.59
N LEU A 141 -13.48 -2.61 6.57
CA LEU A 141 -12.88 -2.25 5.29
C LEU A 141 -13.71 -1.19 4.55
N ILE A 142 -15.04 -1.33 4.53
CA ILE A 142 -15.94 -0.30 4.01
C ILE A 142 -15.77 1.00 4.81
N GLY A 143 -15.65 0.91 6.14
CA GLY A 143 -15.36 2.07 6.99
C GLY A 143 -14.10 2.83 6.57
N CYS A 144 -13.03 2.12 6.21
CA CYS A 144 -11.79 2.71 5.71
C CYS A 144 -11.94 3.35 4.31
N CYS A 145 -12.92 2.94 3.52
CA CYS A 145 -13.20 3.53 2.19
C CYS A 145 -14.10 4.77 2.26
N ILE A 146 -14.75 5.07 3.40
CA ILE A 146 -15.64 6.23 3.55
C ILE A 146 -14.98 7.55 3.11
N PRO A 147 -13.73 7.88 3.52
CA PRO A 147 -13.10 9.13 3.09
C PRO A 147 -12.98 9.24 1.57
N CYS A 148 -12.71 8.13 0.89
CA CYS A 148 -12.62 8.11 -0.57
C CYS A 148 -13.96 8.32 -1.24
N ILE A 149 -15.03 7.73 -0.70
CA ILE A 149 -16.40 7.88 -1.21
C ILE A 149 -16.88 9.32 -1.03
N VAL A 150 -16.63 9.90 0.15
CA VAL A 150 -16.97 11.31 0.43
C VAL A 150 -16.22 12.24 -0.51
N TYR A 151 -14.91 12.02 -0.71
CA TYR A 151 -14.10 12.82 -1.60
C TYR A 151 -14.59 12.73 -3.06
N ALA A 152 -14.88 11.52 -3.54
CA ALA A 152 -15.45 11.32 -4.88
C ALA A 152 -16.81 11.99 -5.04
N GLY A 153 -17.67 11.89 -4.04
CA GLY A 153 -18.97 12.56 -4.02
C GLY A 153 -18.85 14.09 -4.07
N MET A 154 -17.95 14.66 -3.27
CA MET A 154 -17.67 16.10 -3.31
C MET A 154 -17.14 16.54 -4.67
N TYR A 155 -16.25 15.76 -5.26
CA TYR A 155 -15.70 16.06 -6.59
C TYR A 155 -16.78 16.07 -7.68
N LEU A 156 -17.75 15.15 -7.61
CA LEU A 156 -18.87 15.08 -8.56
C LEU A 156 -19.91 16.20 -8.36
N LEU A 157 -20.02 16.73 -7.12
CA LEU A 157 -20.99 17.80 -6.82
C LEU A 157 -20.42 19.20 -7.09
N LEU A 158 -19.11 19.38 -7.02
CA LEU A 158 -18.44 20.68 -7.15
C LEU A 158 -17.75 20.88 -8.50
N GLY A 159 -17.52 19.81 -9.28
CA GLY A 159 -16.95 19.84 -10.63
C GLY A 159 -17.98 19.76 -11.68
#